data_7de9ef62e7b623843811277476319670
#
_entry.id   7de9ef62e7b623843811277476319670
#
_cell.length_a   1.000
_cell.length_b   1.000
_cell.length_c   1.000
_cell.angle_alpha   90.00
_cell.angle_beta   90.00
_cell.angle_gamma   90.00
#
_symmetry.space_group_name_H-M   'P 1'
#
loop_
_entity.id
_entity.type
_entity.pdbx_description
1 polymer ?
#
loop_
_entity_poly.entity_id
_entity_poly.type
_entity_poly.pdbx_seq_one_letter_code
_entity_poly.pdbx_strand_id
1 'polypeptide(L)'
;MNRSEQFIEMEHQYGAHNYHPLPVVLSKGEGAFVWDVEGKRYFDFLSAYSAVNQGHCHPKIVNALCQQAKTLTLTSRAFYNDCLGPYEKYITEYFGYDKVLPMNTGAEADETAMKLARRWGYKVKGIPENEAIIICCEGNFHGRTISIISMSTDPDSYGQFGPFTPGFVKIPYNDCQALEQALEKLGDKVAGFLVEPIQGEAGVYVPNEGYLKKCYELCKKHNVLFIADEVQTGIARTGKMLACDHEGVRPDILILGKALSGGVIPVSAVLANDEIMLTIKPGEHGSTFGGFCLAGKVAMAALQVVKDEKLEEKAEELGQIFREEMSKVKSDMIELVRGKGLLNAIVIKPKNGKEAWDVCLKMKELGVLAKPTHQHIIRFAPPLVITKQQLLEAIELIKQAILSFE
;
A
#
# COMPACT_ATOMS: atom_id res chain seq x y z
N MET A 1 20.22 31.82 1.94
CA MET A 1 19.21 30.73 1.99
C MET A 1 18.85 30.39 0.56
N ASN A 2 19.09 29.17 0.12
CA ASN A 2 18.68 28.72 -1.21
C ASN A 2 17.17 28.48 -1.28
N ARG A 3 16.61 28.13 -2.45
CA ARG A 3 15.16 27.95 -2.57
C ARG A 3 14.64 26.77 -1.73
N SER A 4 15.37 25.66 -1.68
CA SER A 4 15.00 24.50 -0.86
C SER A 4 14.94 24.88 0.62
N GLU A 5 15.94 25.59 1.13
CA GLU A 5 15.98 26.06 2.53
C GLU A 5 14.77 26.94 2.88
N GLN A 6 14.34 27.81 1.96
CA GLN A 6 13.16 28.66 2.16
C GLN A 6 11.85 27.85 2.29
N PHE A 7 11.66 26.81 1.43
CA PHE A 7 10.47 25.94 1.51
C PHE A 7 10.49 25.07 2.76
N ILE A 8 11.66 24.52 3.13
CA ILE A 8 11.82 23.71 4.34
C ILE A 8 11.50 24.55 5.59
N GLU A 9 12.02 25.78 5.67
CA GLU A 9 11.75 26.70 6.78
C GLU A 9 10.26 27.06 6.88
N MET A 10 9.60 27.30 5.73
CA MET A 10 8.15 27.56 5.70
C MET A 10 7.36 26.35 6.25
N GLU A 11 7.73 25.13 5.85
CA GLU A 11 7.06 23.92 6.34
C GLU A 11 7.31 23.73 7.85
N HIS A 12 8.53 23.99 8.34
CA HIS A 12 8.86 23.97 9.76
C HIS A 12 8.06 25.01 10.54
N GLN A 13 7.86 26.21 10.00
CA GLN A 13 7.13 27.28 10.69
C GLN A 13 5.62 27.01 10.79
N TYR A 14 5.01 26.42 9.74
CA TYR A 14 3.55 26.30 9.63
C TYR A 14 3.01 24.88 9.69
N GLY A 15 3.86 23.86 9.53
CA GLY A 15 3.49 22.44 9.53
C GLY A 15 3.46 21.82 10.93
N ALA A 16 2.87 20.63 11.02
CA ALA A 16 2.68 19.91 12.28
C ALA A 16 3.91 19.09 12.74
N HIS A 17 4.99 19.03 11.99
CA HIS A 17 6.22 18.26 12.26
C HIS A 17 6.01 16.76 12.52
N ASN A 18 5.00 16.19 11.89
CA ASN A 18 4.66 14.76 12.05
C ASN A 18 5.46 13.83 11.11
N TYR A 19 6.34 14.38 10.28
CA TYR A 19 7.27 13.65 9.42
C TYR A 19 8.70 14.15 9.59
N HIS A 20 9.67 13.25 9.27
CA HIS A 20 11.07 13.59 9.13
C HIS A 20 11.50 13.36 7.66
N PRO A 21 11.30 14.33 6.75
CA PRO A 21 11.63 14.21 5.34
C PRO A 21 13.14 14.19 5.08
N LEU A 22 13.57 13.58 3.96
CA LEU A 22 14.86 13.86 3.37
C LEU A 22 14.93 15.33 2.94
N PRO A 23 16.07 16.01 3.11
CA PRO A 23 16.20 17.44 2.78
C PRO A 23 16.29 17.66 1.26
N VAL A 24 15.14 17.49 0.58
CA VAL A 24 14.96 17.74 -0.86
C VAL A 24 13.55 18.28 -1.08
N VAL A 25 13.40 19.34 -1.87
CA VAL A 25 12.12 19.98 -2.16
C VAL A 25 11.75 19.71 -3.61
N LEU A 26 10.81 18.80 -3.83
CA LEU A 26 10.39 18.36 -5.16
C LEU A 26 9.37 19.32 -5.77
N SER A 27 9.49 19.60 -7.08
CA SER A 27 8.65 20.54 -7.80
C SER A 27 8.07 20.00 -9.11
N LYS A 28 8.63 18.92 -9.66
CA LYS A 28 8.18 18.29 -10.90
C LYS A 28 8.32 16.78 -10.79
N GLY A 29 7.42 16.03 -11.45
CA GLY A 29 7.50 14.57 -11.61
C GLY A 29 7.11 14.16 -13.03
N GLU A 30 7.78 13.14 -13.59
CA GLU A 30 7.50 12.57 -14.90
C GLU A 30 8.05 11.14 -15.00
N GLY A 31 7.16 10.17 -15.21
CA GLY A 31 7.55 8.75 -15.27
C GLY A 31 8.21 8.27 -13.97
N ALA A 32 9.45 7.79 -14.06
CA ALA A 32 10.23 7.33 -12.92
C ALA A 32 11.10 8.43 -12.27
N PHE A 33 10.98 9.68 -12.72
CA PHE A 33 11.81 10.78 -12.28
C PHE A 33 11.05 11.87 -11.55
N VAL A 34 11.78 12.53 -10.63
CA VAL A 34 11.34 13.77 -9.99
C VAL A 34 12.47 14.80 -10.06
N TRP A 35 12.11 16.08 -9.96
CA TRP A 35 13.05 17.19 -9.95
C TRP A 35 12.82 18.07 -8.74
N ASP A 36 13.90 18.53 -8.14
CA ASP A 36 13.82 19.52 -7.07
C ASP A 36 13.64 20.96 -7.60
N VAL A 37 13.46 21.88 -6.67
CA VAL A 37 13.26 23.31 -7.01
C VAL A 37 14.50 23.99 -7.57
N GLU A 38 15.69 23.40 -7.46
CA GLU A 38 16.93 23.82 -8.10
C GLU A 38 17.10 23.22 -9.51
N GLY A 39 16.20 22.29 -9.90
CA GLY A 39 16.22 21.65 -11.22
C GLY A 39 17.04 20.36 -11.29
N LYS A 40 17.56 19.87 -10.19
CA LYS A 40 18.26 18.58 -10.15
C LYS A 40 17.25 17.43 -10.29
N ARG A 41 17.57 16.48 -11.19
CA ARG A 41 16.77 15.27 -11.44
C ARG A 41 17.19 14.13 -10.54
N TYR A 42 16.19 13.35 -10.10
CA TYR A 42 16.37 12.15 -9.30
C TYR A 42 15.53 10.99 -9.85
N PHE A 43 16.04 9.77 -9.72
CA PHE A 43 15.19 8.58 -9.76
C PHE A 43 14.34 8.52 -8.49
N ASP A 44 13.03 8.30 -8.62
CA ASP A 44 12.15 8.06 -7.48
C ASP A 44 12.08 6.56 -7.19
N PHE A 45 12.67 6.13 -6.08
CA PHE A 45 12.62 4.74 -5.61
C PHE A 45 11.70 4.55 -4.40
N LEU A 46 10.84 5.54 -4.11
CA LEU A 46 9.80 5.42 -3.10
C LEU A 46 8.40 5.34 -3.72
N SER A 47 8.15 6.02 -4.84
CA SER A 47 6.85 6.09 -5.55
C SER A 47 5.69 6.45 -4.64
N ALA A 48 5.89 7.39 -3.70
CA ALA A 48 4.91 7.73 -2.68
C ALA A 48 4.32 6.48 -2.00
N TYR A 49 5.19 5.55 -1.60
CA TYR A 49 4.82 4.25 -0.99
C TYR A 49 3.95 3.36 -1.90
N SER A 50 4.31 3.25 -3.17
CA SER A 50 3.57 2.52 -4.21
C SER A 50 2.26 3.17 -4.67
N ALA A 51 2.12 4.49 -4.54
CA ALA A 51 0.96 5.20 -5.07
C ALA A 51 1.12 5.58 -6.55
N VAL A 52 2.35 5.78 -7.04
CA VAL A 52 2.64 6.16 -8.42
C VAL A 52 3.23 5.01 -9.24
N ASN A 53 2.61 3.83 -9.16
CA ASN A 53 3.04 2.65 -9.94
C ASN A 53 3.08 2.94 -11.44
N GLN A 54 2.11 3.70 -11.95
CA GLN A 54 1.98 4.11 -13.35
C GLN A 54 2.93 5.25 -13.76
N GLY A 55 3.78 5.71 -12.84
CA GLY A 55 4.68 6.85 -13.04
C GLY A 55 4.06 8.19 -12.69
N HIS A 56 4.90 9.16 -12.42
CA HIS A 56 4.49 10.53 -12.12
C HIS A 56 3.78 11.15 -13.32
N CYS A 57 2.64 11.79 -13.07
CA CYS A 57 1.89 12.58 -14.06
C CYS A 57 1.58 11.81 -15.35
N HIS A 58 1.18 10.53 -15.26
CA HIS A 58 0.90 9.72 -16.43
C HIS A 58 -0.16 10.38 -17.34
N PRO A 59 0.13 10.61 -18.64
CA PRO A 59 -0.72 11.45 -19.52
C PRO A 59 -2.17 10.99 -19.63
N LYS A 60 -2.41 9.68 -19.73
CA LYS A 60 -3.78 9.11 -19.81
C LYS A 60 -4.57 9.37 -18.53
N ILE A 61 -3.92 9.26 -17.38
CA ILE A 61 -4.57 9.43 -16.07
C ILE A 61 -4.85 10.90 -15.80
N VAL A 62 -3.85 11.77 -16.02
CA VAL A 62 -4.00 13.24 -15.88
C VAL A 62 -5.06 13.78 -16.84
N ASN A 63 -5.10 13.30 -18.08
CA ASN A 63 -6.13 13.71 -19.05
C ASN A 63 -7.54 13.31 -18.58
N ALA A 64 -7.72 12.09 -18.07
CA ALA A 64 -9.00 11.63 -17.51
C ALA A 64 -9.46 12.54 -16.35
N LEU A 65 -8.55 12.91 -15.45
CA LEU A 65 -8.82 13.85 -14.37
C LEU A 65 -9.27 15.23 -14.92
N CYS A 66 -8.47 15.81 -15.82
CA CYS A 66 -8.71 17.15 -16.35
C CYS A 66 -10.01 17.25 -17.15
N GLN A 67 -10.35 16.23 -17.92
CA GLN A 67 -11.61 16.20 -18.68
C GLN A 67 -12.80 16.11 -17.71
N GLN A 68 -12.78 15.20 -16.73
CA GLN A 68 -13.87 15.03 -15.81
C GLN A 68 -14.05 16.25 -14.89
N ALA A 69 -12.97 16.87 -14.45
CA ALA A 69 -13.01 18.08 -13.61
C ALA A 69 -13.73 19.27 -14.26
N LYS A 70 -13.75 19.34 -15.58
CA LYS A 70 -14.47 20.37 -16.35
C LYS A 70 -15.94 20.05 -16.57
N THR A 71 -16.37 18.81 -16.30
CA THR A 71 -17.73 18.33 -16.61
C THR A 71 -18.58 18.25 -15.34
N LEU A 72 -18.14 17.44 -14.39
CA LEU A 72 -18.85 17.21 -13.12
C LEU A 72 -17.87 16.70 -12.08
N THR A 73 -17.77 17.34 -10.92
CA THR A 73 -16.85 16.98 -9.86
C THR A 73 -17.46 16.09 -8.80
N LEU A 74 -18.37 16.64 -7.99
CA LEU A 74 -18.95 15.98 -6.83
C LEU A 74 -20.47 16.20 -6.78
N THR A 75 -21.24 15.12 -6.66
CA THR A 75 -22.69 15.15 -6.44
C THR A 75 -23.09 14.62 -5.06
N SER A 76 -22.16 14.10 -4.28
CA SER A 76 -22.40 13.15 -3.18
C SER A 76 -23.17 11.88 -3.63
N ARG A 77 -23.56 11.04 -2.67
CA ARG A 77 -24.38 9.84 -2.94
C ARG A 77 -25.88 10.12 -2.78
N ALA A 78 -26.26 11.39 -2.61
CA ALA A 78 -27.67 11.81 -2.59
C ALA A 78 -28.33 11.73 -3.98
N PHE A 79 -27.52 11.76 -5.04
CA PHE A 79 -27.95 11.68 -6.42
C PHE A 79 -27.15 10.63 -7.19
N TYR A 80 -27.76 10.04 -8.20
CA TYR A 80 -27.06 9.25 -9.20
C TYR A 80 -26.24 10.16 -10.12
N ASN A 81 -25.19 9.62 -10.70
CA ASN A 81 -24.41 10.25 -11.75
C ASN A 81 -23.97 9.22 -12.80
N ASP A 82 -23.49 9.67 -13.94
CA ASP A 82 -23.11 8.82 -15.07
C ASP A 82 -21.70 8.24 -14.97
N CYS A 83 -20.97 8.52 -13.88
CA CYS A 83 -19.59 8.07 -13.70
C CYS A 83 -19.49 6.86 -12.77
N LEU A 84 -20.27 6.83 -11.69
CA LEU A 84 -20.11 5.86 -10.62
C LEU A 84 -20.52 4.45 -11.05
N GLY A 85 -21.70 4.26 -11.64
CA GLY A 85 -22.14 2.94 -12.09
C GLY A 85 -21.18 2.28 -13.10
N PRO A 86 -20.69 2.99 -14.13
CA PRO A 86 -19.65 2.48 -15.01
C PRO A 86 -18.35 2.11 -14.29
N TYR A 87 -17.91 2.90 -13.30
CA TYR A 87 -16.73 2.58 -12.49
C TYR A 87 -16.96 1.33 -11.63
N GLU A 88 -18.09 1.25 -10.93
CA GLU A 88 -18.43 0.08 -10.11
C GLU A 88 -18.48 -1.20 -10.94
N LYS A 89 -19.10 -1.16 -12.12
CA LYS A 89 -19.10 -2.26 -13.06
C LYS A 89 -17.68 -2.64 -13.49
N TYR A 90 -16.89 -1.66 -13.92
CA TYR A 90 -15.53 -1.90 -14.42
C TYR A 90 -14.65 -2.57 -13.37
N ILE A 91 -14.61 -2.05 -12.14
CA ILE A 91 -13.71 -2.57 -11.10
C ILE A 91 -14.18 -3.94 -10.57
N THR A 92 -15.49 -4.18 -10.47
CA THR A 92 -16.02 -5.48 -10.04
C THR A 92 -15.75 -6.57 -11.08
N GLU A 93 -15.95 -6.28 -12.37
CA GLU A 93 -15.59 -7.19 -13.46
C GLU A 93 -14.07 -7.43 -13.53
N TYR A 94 -13.27 -6.39 -13.28
CA TYR A 94 -11.81 -6.47 -13.33
C TYR A 94 -11.23 -7.42 -12.27
N PHE A 95 -11.74 -7.37 -11.05
CA PHE A 95 -11.25 -8.17 -9.92
C PHE A 95 -12.12 -9.40 -9.60
N GLY A 96 -13.23 -9.59 -10.29
CA GLY A 96 -14.10 -10.76 -10.15
C GLY A 96 -14.93 -10.77 -8.86
N TYR A 97 -15.48 -9.64 -8.43
CA TYR A 97 -16.38 -9.51 -7.27
C TYR A 97 -17.76 -9.01 -7.68
N ASP A 98 -18.79 -9.27 -6.84
CA ASP A 98 -20.15 -8.81 -7.12
C ASP A 98 -20.33 -7.32 -6.87
N LYS A 99 -19.66 -6.77 -5.84
CA LYS A 99 -19.85 -5.39 -5.38
C LYS A 99 -18.54 -4.71 -5.00
N VAL A 100 -18.56 -3.39 -5.11
CA VAL A 100 -17.52 -2.49 -4.61
C VAL A 100 -18.15 -1.40 -3.76
N LEU A 101 -17.48 -1.02 -2.68
CA LEU A 101 -17.74 0.17 -1.90
C LEU A 101 -16.54 1.11 -2.03
N PRO A 102 -16.65 2.17 -2.86
CA PRO A 102 -15.56 3.12 -3.06
C PRO A 102 -15.38 4.03 -1.84
N MET A 103 -14.10 4.24 -1.47
CA MET A 103 -13.68 5.17 -0.43
C MET A 103 -12.56 6.07 -0.97
N ASN A 104 -11.84 6.80 -0.11
CA ASN A 104 -10.82 7.75 -0.54
C ASN A 104 -9.40 7.31 -0.15
N THR A 105 -9.18 7.01 1.12
CA THR A 105 -7.87 6.60 1.65
C THR A 105 -7.83 5.11 1.95
N GLY A 106 -6.61 4.53 2.03
CA GLY A 106 -6.45 3.15 2.49
C GLY A 106 -7.03 2.93 3.88
N ALA A 107 -6.80 3.87 4.80
CA ALA A 107 -7.34 3.81 6.15
C ALA A 107 -8.88 3.75 6.18
N GLU A 108 -9.57 4.55 5.35
CA GLU A 108 -11.04 4.47 5.23
C GLU A 108 -11.49 3.12 4.65
N ALA A 109 -10.74 2.57 3.71
CA ALA A 109 -11.05 1.26 3.13
C ALA A 109 -10.85 0.13 4.15
N ASP A 110 -9.79 0.17 4.95
CA ASP A 110 -9.56 -0.77 6.05
C ASP A 110 -10.65 -0.67 7.12
N GLU A 111 -11.01 0.55 7.55
CA GLU A 111 -12.12 0.79 8.47
C GLU A 111 -13.45 0.24 7.91
N THR A 112 -13.70 0.42 6.61
CA THR A 112 -14.88 -0.12 5.92
C THR A 112 -14.87 -1.64 5.91
N ALA A 113 -13.74 -2.25 5.59
CA ALA A 113 -13.59 -3.72 5.57
C ALA A 113 -13.81 -4.33 6.96
N MET A 114 -13.28 -3.70 8.02
CA MET A 114 -13.51 -4.14 9.41
C MET A 114 -14.98 -4.01 9.81
N LYS A 115 -15.66 -2.92 9.42
CA LYS A 115 -17.09 -2.75 9.65
C LYS A 115 -17.92 -3.82 8.93
N LEU A 116 -17.57 -4.11 7.65
CA LEU A 116 -18.19 -5.17 6.88
C LEU A 116 -18.03 -6.53 7.55
N ALA A 117 -16.80 -6.87 7.97
CA ALA A 117 -16.52 -8.16 8.63
C ALA A 117 -17.31 -8.31 9.93
N ARG A 118 -17.32 -7.28 10.78
CA ARG A 118 -18.14 -7.28 12.01
C ARG A 118 -19.63 -7.42 11.69
N ARG A 119 -20.14 -6.68 10.73
CA ARG A 119 -21.54 -6.73 10.32
C ARG A 119 -21.93 -8.10 9.79
N TRP A 120 -21.12 -8.70 8.93
CA TRP A 120 -21.29 -10.07 8.46
C TRP A 120 -21.26 -11.06 9.63
N GLY A 121 -20.32 -10.90 10.56
CA GLY A 121 -20.22 -11.71 11.77
C GLY A 121 -21.52 -11.72 12.57
N TYR A 122 -22.16 -10.57 12.73
CA TYR A 122 -23.43 -10.46 13.48
C TYR A 122 -24.64 -10.94 12.67
N LYS A 123 -24.73 -10.59 11.39
CA LYS A 123 -25.93 -10.82 10.57
C LYS A 123 -25.98 -12.19 9.89
N VAL A 124 -24.82 -12.73 9.54
CA VAL A 124 -24.68 -13.99 8.78
C VAL A 124 -24.13 -15.10 9.64
N LYS A 125 -22.99 -14.88 10.30
CA LYS A 125 -22.36 -15.90 11.14
C LYS A 125 -23.08 -16.12 12.48
N GLY A 126 -23.79 -15.11 12.99
CA GLY A 126 -24.55 -15.20 14.25
C GLY A 126 -23.72 -14.94 15.51
N ILE A 127 -22.61 -14.21 15.39
CA ILE A 127 -21.82 -13.77 16.55
C ILE A 127 -22.70 -12.87 17.44
N PRO A 128 -22.67 -13.03 18.77
CA PRO A 128 -23.40 -12.13 19.67
C PRO A 128 -22.92 -10.67 19.51
N GLU A 129 -23.83 -9.73 19.66
CA GLU A 129 -23.56 -8.31 19.48
C GLU A 129 -22.40 -7.85 20.38
N ASN A 130 -21.49 -7.04 19.83
CA ASN A 130 -20.26 -6.54 20.46
C ASN A 130 -19.18 -7.59 20.78
N GLU A 131 -19.32 -8.84 20.32
CA GLU A 131 -18.34 -9.90 20.56
C GLU A 131 -17.49 -10.26 19.35
N ALA A 132 -17.74 -9.67 18.17
CA ALA A 132 -16.99 -9.97 16.96
C ALA A 132 -15.50 -9.56 17.09
N ILE A 133 -14.62 -10.52 16.79
CA ILE A 133 -13.17 -10.38 16.83
C ILE A 133 -12.61 -10.36 15.41
N ILE A 134 -11.64 -9.49 15.20
CA ILE A 134 -10.79 -9.49 14.01
C ILE A 134 -9.38 -9.85 14.45
N ILE A 135 -8.83 -10.90 13.85
CA ILE A 135 -7.42 -11.27 14.04
C ILE A 135 -6.60 -10.46 13.02
N CYS A 136 -5.47 -9.91 13.46
CA CYS A 136 -4.50 -9.20 12.63
C CYS A 136 -3.07 -9.61 12.98
N CYS A 137 -2.11 -9.23 12.16
CA CYS A 137 -0.71 -9.62 12.38
C CYS A 137 0.08 -8.53 13.12
N GLU A 138 1.06 -8.92 13.90
CA GLU A 138 2.09 -8.02 14.40
C GLU A 138 2.87 -7.40 13.23
N GLY A 139 3.41 -6.20 13.41
CA GLY A 139 4.12 -5.46 12.36
C GLY A 139 3.23 -4.90 11.25
N ASN A 140 1.89 -4.97 11.41
CA ASN A 140 0.96 -4.46 10.41
C ASN A 140 1.00 -2.94 10.27
N PHE A 141 0.58 -2.48 9.08
CA PHE A 141 0.28 -1.07 8.83
C PHE A 141 -0.97 -0.94 7.95
N HIS A 142 -2.09 -0.55 8.55
CA HIS A 142 -3.37 -0.32 7.87
C HIS A 142 -3.79 1.16 7.88
N GLY A 143 -2.96 2.05 8.42
CA GLY A 143 -3.23 3.48 8.53
C GLY A 143 -3.03 4.04 9.94
N ARG A 144 -3.60 5.23 10.20
CA ARG A 144 -3.35 5.98 11.44
C ARG A 144 -4.62 6.48 12.15
N THR A 145 -5.79 5.95 11.81
CA THR A 145 -7.04 6.26 12.52
C THR A 145 -7.11 5.55 13.87
N ILE A 146 -7.97 6.03 14.76
CA ILE A 146 -8.09 5.52 16.14
C ILE A 146 -8.34 4.01 16.19
N SER A 147 -9.24 3.47 15.37
CA SER A 147 -9.51 2.04 15.35
C SER A 147 -8.34 1.26 14.76
N ILE A 148 -7.72 1.77 13.70
CA ILE A 148 -6.60 1.10 13.03
C ILE A 148 -5.38 1.00 13.93
N ILE A 149 -5.02 2.08 14.65
CA ILE A 149 -3.86 2.02 15.57
C ILE A 149 -4.08 1.06 16.76
N SER A 150 -5.32 0.67 17.04
CA SER A 150 -5.62 -0.37 18.03
C SER A 150 -5.06 -1.74 17.64
N MET A 151 -4.82 -1.97 16.34
CA MET A 151 -4.17 -3.17 15.81
C MET A 151 -2.65 -3.05 15.74
N SER A 152 -2.09 -1.84 15.85
CA SER A 152 -0.66 -1.60 15.67
C SER A 152 0.18 -2.22 16.79
N THR A 153 1.39 -2.65 16.44
CA THR A 153 2.46 -3.02 17.38
C THR A 153 3.63 -2.02 17.33
N ASP A 154 3.51 -0.97 16.52
CA ASP A 154 4.50 0.11 16.43
C ASP A 154 4.21 1.19 17.49
N PRO A 155 5.07 1.38 18.52
CA PRO A 155 4.87 2.38 19.56
C PRO A 155 4.69 3.81 19.05
N ASP A 156 5.33 4.17 17.93
CA ASP A 156 5.20 5.50 17.32
C ASP A 156 3.80 5.71 16.72
N SER A 157 3.10 4.62 16.40
CA SER A 157 1.75 4.67 15.86
C SER A 157 0.66 4.71 16.93
N TYR A 158 0.81 3.99 18.04
CA TYR A 158 -0.25 3.85 19.06
C TYR A 158 0.05 4.53 20.40
N GLY A 159 1.32 4.88 20.67
CA GLY A 159 1.72 5.42 21.96
C GLY A 159 0.95 6.68 22.35
N GLN A 160 0.30 6.66 23.52
CA GLN A 160 -0.47 7.77 24.11
C GLN A 160 -1.70 8.25 23.30
N PHE A 161 -2.21 7.40 22.37
CA PHE A 161 -3.42 7.69 21.58
C PHE A 161 -4.65 6.87 22.01
N GLY A 162 -4.56 6.15 23.13
CA GLY A 162 -5.72 5.44 23.68
C GLY A 162 -6.82 6.36 24.24
N PRO A 163 -8.01 5.83 24.60
CA PRO A 163 -8.36 4.43 24.71
C PRO A 163 -8.55 3.75 23.35
N PHE A 164 -8.16 2.47 23.29
CA PHE A 164 -8.17 1.71 22.04
C PHE A 164 -9.51 1.04 21.76
N THR A 165 -9.83 0.90 20.47
CA THR A 165 -11.00 0.16 20.02
C THR A 165 -10.83 -1.33 20.34
N PRO A 166 -11.81 -1.99 20.99
CA PRO A 166 -11.75 -3.41 21.34
C PRO A 166 -12.06 -4.32 20.14
N GLY A 167 -11.88 -5.63 20.35
CA GLY A 167 -12.25 -6.68 19.38
C GLY A 167 -11.14 -7.00 18.37
N PHE A 168 -9.89 -6.71 18.71
CA PHE A 168 -8.72 -7.09 17.91
C PHE A 168 -7.82 -8.05 18.67
N VAL A 169 -7.30 -9.07 17.96
CA VAL A 169 -6.30 -10.01 18.46
C VAL A 169 -5.12 -10.01 17.51
N LYS A 170 -3.93 -9.77 18.03
CA LYS A 170 -2.68 -9.74 17.27
C LYS A 170 -1.96 -11.07 17.38
N ILE A 171 -1.47 -11.58 16.25
CA ILE A 171 -0.66 -12.80 16.15
C ILE A 171 0.62 -12.52 15.38
N PRO A 172 1.69 -13.31 15.55
CA PRO A 172 2.89 -13.17 14.73
C PRO A 172 2.60 -13.28 13.23
N TYR A 173 3.24 -12.44 12.42
CA TYR A 173 3.17 -12.53 10.96
C TYR A 173 3.96 -13.73 10.45
N ASN A 174 3.53 -14.32 9.34
CA ASN A 174 4.17 -15.52 8.74
C ASN A 174 4.15 -16.76 9.64
N ASP A 175 3.14 -16.87 10.52
CA ASP A 175 2.95 -18.00 11.44
C ASP A 175 1.51 -18.56 11.34
N CYS A 176 1.34 -19.58 10.48
CA CYS A 176 0.04 -20.25 10.33
C CYS A 176 -0.42 -20.99 11.59
N GLN A 177 0.52 -21.47 12.41
CA GLN A 177 0.20 -22.18 13.64
C GLN A 177 -0.40 -21.21 14.68
N ALA A 178 0.14 -20.01 14.75
CA ALA A 178 -0.42 -18.97 15.62
C ALA A 178 -1.85 -18.61 15.20
N LEU A 179 -2.14 -18.54 13.89
CA LEU A 179 -3.50 -18.33 13.40
C LEU A 179 -4.42 -19.49 13.77
N GLU A 180 -4.01 -20.74 13.56
CA GLU A 180 -4.81 -21.93 13.89
C GLU A 180 -5.15 -21.98 15.39
N GLN A 181 -4.17 -21.77 16.25
CA GLN A 181 -4.37 -21.70 17.71
C GLN A 181 -5.31 -20.56 18.13
N ALA A 182 -5.19 -19.39 17.50
CA ALA A 182 -6.09 -18.27 17.79
C ALA A 182 -7.53 -18.58 17.36
N LEU A 183 -7.73 -19.18 16.18
CA LEU A 183 -9.04 -19.60 15.68
C LEU A 183 -9.68 -20.67 16.57
N GLU A 184 -8.92 -21.66 17.02
CA GLU A 184 -9.41 -22.70 17.95
C GLU A 184 -9.79 -22.13 19.31
N LYS A 185 -8.97 -21.21 19.85
CA LYS A 185 -9.19 -20.59 21.17
C LYS A 185 -10.37 -19.63 21.18
N LEU A 186 -10.52 -18.82 20.13
CA LEU A 186 -11.53 -17.75 20.05
C LEU A 186 -12.88 -18.27 19.50
N GLY A 187 -12.85 -19.40 18.79
CA GLY A 187 -14.02 -20.08 18.28
C GLY A 187 -14.86 -19.22 17.35
N ASP A 188 -16.18 -19.32 17.50
CA ASP A 188 -17.15 -18.67 16.60
C ASP A 188 -17.19 -17.14 16.71
N LYS A 189 -16.47 -16.53 17.66
CA LYS A 189 -16.41 -15.07 17.79
C LYS A 189 -15.55 -14.38 16.72
N VAL A 190 -14.73 -15.12 15.97
CA VAL A 190 -13.86 -14.52 14.94
C VAL A 190 -14.64 -14.23 13.68
N ALA A 191 -14.76 -12.95 13.33
CA ALA A 191 -15.41 -12.49 12.11
C ALA A 191 -14.46 -12.46 10.90
N GLY A 192 -13.19 -12.07 11.11
CA GLY A 192 -12.24 -11.93 10.03
C GLY A 192 -10.79 -12.04 10.47
N PHE A 193 -9.93 -12.36 9.50
CA PHE A 193 -8.48 -12.27 9.58
C PHE A 193 -8.02 -11.23 8.57
N LEU A 194 -7.46 -10.11 9.07
CA LEU A 194 -6.96 -9.00 8.25
C LEU A 194 -5.44 -9.12 8.12
N VAL A 195 -4.95 -9.16 6.89
CA VAL A 195 -3.53 -9.38 6.60
C VAL A 195 -3.07 -8.56 5.39
N GLU A 196 -1.86 -8.00 5.49
CA GLU A 196 -1.10 -7.55 4.31
C GLU A 196 -0.44 -8.79 3.69
N PRO A 197 -0.63 -9.08 2.38
CA PRO A 197 0.03 -10.21 1.75
C PRO A 197 1.56 -10.15 1.80
N ILE A 198 2.12 -8.93 1.76
CA ILE A 198 3.50 -8.59 2.08
C ILE A 198 3.45 -7.37 2.97
N GLN A 199 4.07 -7.41 4.13
CA GLN A 199 4.12 -6.25 5.01
C GLN A 199 5.08 -5.20 4.45
N GLY A 200 4.52 -4.14 3.86
CA GLY A 200 5.30 -3.12 3.17
C GLY A 200 5.99 -2.13 4.11
N GLU A 201 5.22 -1.48 4.98
CA GLU A 201 5.73 -0.45 5.92
C GLU A 201 6.71 -1.03 6.93
N ALA A 202 6.47 -2.22 7.41
CA ALA A 202 7.38 -2.93 8.31
C ALA A 202 8.78 -3.18 7.72
N GLY A 203 8.94 -3.10 6.39
CA GLY A 203 10.23 -3.26 5.72
C GLY A 203 10.25 -4.37 4.66
N VAL A 204 9.17 -4.53 3.94
CA VAL A 204 9.01 -5.52 2.85
C VAL A 204 9.24 -6.94 3.35
N TYR A 205 8.44 -7.36 4.32
CA TYR A 205 8.46 -8.75 4.80
C TYR A 205 7.61 -9.62 3.89
N VAL A 206 8.28 -10.39 3.03
CA VAL A 206 7.64 -11.39 2.16
C VAL A 206 7.48 -12.66 2.97
N PRO A 207 6.26 -13.21 3.13
CA PRO A 207 6.06 -14.42 3.91
C PRO A 207 6.61 -15.64 3.18
N ASN A 208 6.72 -16.75 3.91
CA ASN A 208 7.09 -18.03 3.34
C ASN A 208 6.06 -18.48 2.29
N GLU A 209 6.51 -19.20 1.28
CA GLU A 209 5.63 -19.78 0.27
C GLU A 209 4.55 -20.66 0.91
N GLY A 210 3.31 -20.48 0.46
CA GLY A 210 2.15 -21.19 0.99
C GLY A 210 1.52 -20.58 2.25
N TYR A 211 2.11 -19.52 2.83
CA TYR A 211 1.56 -18.88 4.03
C TYR A 211 0.15 -18.33 3.82
N LEU A 212 -0.06 -17.51 2.79
CA LEU A 212 -1.38 -16.91 2.53
C LEU A 212 -2.41 -17.97 2.20
N LYS A 213 -2.04 -18.95 1.38
CA LYS A 213 -2.92 -20.07 1.03
C LYS A 213 -3.34 -20.86 2.28
N LYS A 214 -2.39 -21.18 3.16
CA LYS A 214 -2.69 -21.90 4.42
C LYS A 214 -3.59 -21.08 5.34
N CYS A 215 -3.31 -19.77 5.49
CA CYS A 215 -4.17 -18.87 6.27
C CYS A 215 -5.59 -18.80 5.68
N TYR A 216 -5.71 -18.71 4.36
CA TYR A 216 -7.00 -18.74 3.67
C TYR A 216 -7.76 -20.03 3.94
N GLU A 217 -7.12 -21.19 3.84
CA GLU A 217 -7.72 -22.50 4.13
C GLU A 217 -8.18 -22.60 5.58
N LEU A 218 -7.39 -22.12 6.53
CA LEU A 218 -7.77 -22.06 7.96
C LEU A 218 -8.99 -21.16 8.17
N CYS A 219 -9.04 -19.99 7.55
CA CYS A 219 -10.20 -19.10 7.62
C CYS A 219 -11.46 -19.79 7.08
N LYS A 220 -11.37 -20.47 5.94
CA LYS A 220 -12.51 -21.23 5.38
C LYS A 220 -12.98 -22.36 6.32
N LYS A 221 -12.05 -23.13 6.87
CA LYS A 221 -12.34 -24.21 7.84
C LYS A 221 -13.13 -23.70 9.05
N HIS A 222 -12.85 -22.50 9.53
CA HIS A 222 -13.45 -21.90 10.71
C HIS A 222 -14.58 -20.89 10.41
N ASN A 223 -15.02 -20.79 9.15
CA ASN A 223 -16.02 -19.81 8.71
C ASN A 223 -15.66 -18.37 9.15
N VAL A 224 -14.44 -17.94 8.77
CA VAL A 224 -13.86 -16.62 9.04
C VAL A 224 -13.54 -15.96 7.72
N LEU A 225 -13.83 -14.67 7.59
CA LEU A 225 -13.51 -13.91 6.39
C LEU A 225 -11.99 -13.66 6.27
N PHE A 226 -11.42 -14.02 5.13
CA PHE A 226 -10.05 -13.66 4.78
C PHE A 226 -10.05 -12.27 4.13
N ILE A 227 -9.44 -11.31 4.78
CA ILE A 227 -9.41 -9.90 4.38
C ILE A 227 -8.00 -9.53 3.98
N ALA A 228 -7.78 -9.21 2.71
CA ALA A 228 -6.47 -8.81 2.21
C ALA A 228 -6.38 -7.29 2.06
N ASP A 229 -5.45 -6.68 2.79
CA ASP A 229 -5.03 -5.31 2.55
C ASP A 229 -3.96 -5.28 1.45
N GLU A 230 -4.41 -5.04 0.23
CA GLU A 230 -3.59 -4.89 -0.97
C GLU A 230 -3.34 -3.41 -1.33
N VAL A 231 -3.51 -2.51 -0.37
CA VAL A 231 -3.34 -1.06 -0.60
C VAL A 231 -1.92 -0.74 -1.08
N GLN A 232 -0.89 -1.39 -0.53
CA GLN A 232 0.50 -1.19 -0.97
C GLN A 232 0.98 -2.25 -1.96
N THR A 233 0.52 -3.47 -1.84
CA THR A 233 1.01 -4.62 -2.60
C THR A 233 0.28 -4.85 -3.92
N GLY A 234 -0.96 -4.36 -4.03
CA GLY A 234 -1.78 -4.53 -5.22
C GLY A 234 -1.36 -3.67 -6.42
N ILE A 235 -2.12 -3.83 -7.49
CA ILE A 235 -1.99 -3.06 -8.73
C ILE A 235 -0.58 -3.17 -9.32
N ALA A 236 -0.21 -4.43 -9.59
CA ALA A 236 1.01 -4.86 -10.25
C ALA A 236 2.34 -4.69 -9.46
N ARG A 237 2.34 -4.06 -8.29
CA ARG A 237 3.57 -3.77 -7.55
C ARG A 237 4.48 -4.98 -7.34
N THR A 238 3.90 -6.14 -7.05
CA THR A 238 4.65 -7.36 -6.72
C THR A 238 4.87 -8.31 -7.90
N GLY A 239 4.55 -7.91 -9.13
CA GLY A 239 4.68 -8.74 -10.33
C GLY A 239 3.41 -9.53 -10.70
N LYS A 240 2.35 -9.39 -9.93
CA LYS A 240 0.98 -9.83 -10.21
C LYS A 240 0.03 -8.69 -9.93
N MET A 241 -1.21 -8.75 -10.46
CA MET A 241 -2.20 -7.70 -10.19
C MET A 241 -2.45 -7.55 -8.70
N LEU A 242 -2.59 -8.64 -7.98
CA LEU A 242 -2.66 -8.71 -6.52
C LEU A 242 -1.52 -9.59 -5.99
N ALA A 243 -0.99 -9.28 -4.81
CA ALA A 243 0.02 -10.14 -4.20
C ALA A 243 -0.58 -11.50 -3.79
N CYS A 244 -1.86 -11.56 -3.47
CA CYS A 244 -2.58 -12.81 -3.24
C CYS A 244 -2.57 -13.76 -4.45
N ASP A 245 -2.45 -13.24 -5.68
CA ASP A 245 -2.44 -14.04 -6.92
C ASP A 245 -1.19 -14.95 -7.01
N HIS A 246 -0.10 -14.62 -6.32
CA HIS A 246 1.09 -15.47 -6.28
C HIS A 246 0.81 -16.85 -5.68
N GLU A 247 -0.17 -16.96 -4.80
CA GLU A 247 -0.57 -18.22 -4.16
C GLU A 247 -1.99 -18.68 -4.56
N GLY A 248 -2.59 -18.03 -5.55
CA GLY A 248 -3.94 -18.36 -6.02
C GLY A 248 -5.03 -18.14 -4.97
N VAL A 249 -4.83 -17.19 -4.07
CA VAL A 249 -5.79 -16.85 -3.01
C VAL A 249 -6.69 -15.72 -3.50
N ARG A 250 -8.01 -15.96 -3.43
CA ARG A 250 -9.02 -14.93 -3.65
C ARG A 250 -9.64 -14.51 -2.31
N PRO A 251 -9.30 -13.33 -1.80
CA PRO A 251 -9.83 -12.84 -0.52
C PRO A 251 -11.36 -12.76 -0.51
N ASP A 252 -12.00 -12.90 0.65
CA ASP A 252 -13.42 -12.63 0.84
C ASP A 252 -13.72 -11.13 0.79
N ILE A 253 -12.78 -10.34 1.35
CA ILE A 253 -12.79 -8.88 1.24
C ILE A 253 -11.42 -8.45 0.71
N LEU A 254 -11.43 -7.73 -0.42
CA LEU A 254 -10.25 -7.14 -1.03
C LEU A 254 -10.23 -5.64 -0.80
N ILE A 255 -9.13 -5.12 -0.27
CA ILE A 255 -8.91 -3.70 -0.03
C ILE A 255 -7.88 -3.17 -1.02
N LEU A 256 -8.23 -2.11 -1.75
CA LEU A 256 -7.37 -1.43 -2.72
C LEU A 256 -7.25 0.06 -2.39
N GLY A 257 -6.12 0.65 -2.75
CA GLY A 257 -5.84 2.07 -2.57
C GLY A 257 -4.62 2.52 -3.36
N LYS A 258 -3.93 3.55 -2.91
CA LYS A 258 -2.66 4.05 -3.49
C LYS A 258 -2.68 4.07 -5.03
N ALA A 259 -2.02 3.11 -5.68
CA ALA A 259 -1.91 3.02 -7.13
C ALA A 259 -3.24 2.87 -7.89
N LEU A 260 -4.37 2.68 -7.18
CA LEU A 260 -5.70 2.68 -7.79
C LEU A 260 -5.99 4.02 -8.49
N SER A 261 -5.35 5.11 -8.07
CA SER A 261 -5.44 6.42 -8.71
C SER A 261 -4.24 6.80 -9.58
N GLY A 262 -3.20 5.97 -9.65
CA GLY A 262 -1.94 6.36 -10.28
C GLY A 262 -1.26 7.55 -9.59
N GLY A 263 -1.57 7.82 -8.32
CA GLY A 263 -0.98 8.89 -7.52
C GLY A 263 -1.54 10.30 -7.80
N VAL A 264 -2.65 10.41 -8.53
CA VAL A 264 -3.17 11.73 -8.96
C VAL A 264 -4.15 12.33 -7.95
N ILE A 265 -4.99 11.50 -7.34
CA ILE A 265 -5.95 11.88 -6.27
C ILE A 265 -6.13 10.72 -5.30
N PRO A 266 -6.63 10.94 -4.08
CA PRO A 266 -6.96 9.83 -3.17
C PRO A 266 -8.12 8.99 -3.71
N VAL A 267 -7.89 7.69 -3.90
CA VAL A 267 -8.93 6.71 -4.28
C VAL A 267 -8.63 5.39 -3.59
N SER A 268 -9.65 4.81 -2.98
CA SER A 268 -9.61 3.45 -2.44
C SER A 268 -10.92 2.72 -2.70
N ALA A 269 -10.92 1.42 -2.51
CA ALA A 269 -12.09 0.59 -2.74
C ALA A 269 -12.05 -0.66 -1.85
N VAL A 270 -13.23 -1.11 -1.44
CA VAL A 270 -13.46 -2.40 -0.80
C VAL A 270 -14.34 -3.24 -1.70
N LEU A 271 -13.88 -4.44 -2.09
CA LEU A 271 -14.63 -5.36 -2.93
C LEU A 271 -14.97 -6.62 -2.13
N ALA A 272 -16.20 -7.09 -2.31
CA ALA A 272 -16.69 -8.33 -1.71
C ALA A 272 -17.90 -8.85 -2.53
N ASN A 273 -18.27 -10.10 -2.29
CA ASN A 273 -19.47 -10.66 -2.87
C ASN A 273 -20.75 -10.18 -2.12
N ASP A 274 -21.89 -10.39 -2.74
CA ASP A 274 -23.21 -9.95 -2.26
C ASP A 274 -23.49 -10.34 -0.80
N GLU A 275 -23.17 -11.56 -0.41
CA GLU A 275 -23.37 -12.08 0.94
C GLU A 275 -22.73 -11.22 2.05
N ILE A 276 -21.59 -10.64 1.73
CA ILE A 276 -20.84 -9.77 2.66
C ILE A 276 -21.28 -8.32 2.46
N MET A 277 -21.20 -7.82 1.23
CA MET A 277 -21.38 -6.39 0.94
C MET A 277 -22.80 -5.91 1.26
N LEU A 278 -23.82 -6.71 0.97
CA LEU A 278 -25.23 -6.34 1.17
C LEU A 278 -25.72 -6.47 2.62
N THR A 279 -24.82 -6.79 3.56
CA THR A 279 -25.13 -6.69 5.00
C THR A 279 -25.24 -5.24 5.47
N ILE A 280 -24.56 -4.30 4.80
CA ILE A 280 -24.72 -2.86 5.03
C ILE A 280 -25.94 -2.35 4.25
N LYS A 281 -26.82 -1.62 4.94
CA LYS A 281 -28.06 -1.06 4.38
C LYS A 281 -27.92 0.45 4.16
N PRO A 282 -28.80 1.07 3.36
CA PRO A 282 -28.79 2.52 3.14
C PRO A 282 -28.77 3.31 4.45
N GLY A 283 -27.85 4.28 4.54
CA GLY A 283 -27.67 5.15 5.71
C GLY A 283 -26.70 4.64 6.77
N GLU A 284 -26.20 3.38 6.67
CA GLU A 284 -25.37 2.77 7.71
C GLU A 284 -23.85 2.98 7.50
N HIS A 285 -23.43 3.34 6.30
CA HIS A 285 -22.03 3.63 5.96
C HIS A 285 -21.95 4.51 4.73
N GLY A 286 -20.92 5.35 4.65
CA GLY A 286 -20.70 6.22 3.50
C GLY A 286 -19.54 7.18 3.66
N SER A 287 -19.33 7.98 2.62
CA SER A 287 -18.34 9.05 2.54
C SER A 287 -18.85 10.12 1.57
N THR A 288 -18.56 11.38 1.84
CA THR A 288 -18.92 12.47 0.93
C THR A 288 -18.23 12.32 -0.42
N PHE A 289 -16.95 11.95 -0.43
CA PHE A 289 -16.14 11.83 -1.64
C PHE A 289 -15.97 10.38 -2.15
N GLY A 290 -16.35 9.36 -1.39
CA GLY A 290 -16.21 7.97 -1.81
C GLY A 290 -16.97 7.69 -3.11
N GLY A 291 -16.23 7.40 -4.20
CA GLY A 291 -16.80 7.14 -5.52
C GLY A 291 -17.27 8.37 -6.30
N PHE A 292 -16.74 9.56 -6.00
CA PHE A 292 -17.07 10.76 -6.80
C PHE A 292 -16.54 10.65 -8.25
N CYS A 293 -17.09 11.48 -9.14
CA CYS A 293 -16.88 11.32 -10.59
C CYS A 293 -15.42 11.28 -11.01
N LEU A 294 -14.56 12.14 -10.45
CA LEU A 294 -13.15 12.16 -10.78
C LEU A 294 -12.46 10.85 -10.36
N ALA A 295 -12.78 10.35 -9.16
CA ALA A 295 -12.21 9.11 -8.65
C ALA A 295 -12.49 7.92 -9.57
N GLY A 296 -13.72 7.76 -10.02
CA GLY A 296 -14.10 6.69 -10.94
C GLY A 296 -13.37 6.75 -12.27
N LYS A 297 -13.33 7.93 -12.90
CA LYS A 297 -12.61 8.11 -14.18
C LYS A 297 -11.11 7.92 -14.07
N VAL A 298 -10.49 8.43 -13.01
CA VAL A 298 -9.07 8.28 -12.73
C VAL A 298 -8.72 6.82 -12.45
N ALA A 299 -9.49 6.11 -11.62
CA ALA A 299 -9.23 4.71 -11.29
C ALA A 299 -9.32 3.79 -12.53
N MET A 300 -10.36 3.98 -13.37
CA MET A 300 -10.46 3.23 -14.63
C MET A 300 -9.26 3.49 -15.54
N ALA A 301 -8.84 4.73 -15.70
CA ALA A 301 -7.66 5.08 -16.50
C ALA A 301 -6.38 4.48 -15.92
N ALA A 302 -6.22 4.51 -14.59
CA ALA A 302 -5.06 3.96 -13.90
C ALA A 302 -4.95 2.43 -14.06
N LEU A 303 -6.06 1.70 -13.94
CA LEU A 303 -6.10 0.24 -14.15
C LEU A 303 -5.87 -0.12 -15.63
N GLN A 304 -6.41 0.70 -16.55
CA GLN A 304 -6.18 0.49 -17.98
C GLN A 304 -4.69 0.67 -18.36
N VAL A 305 -3.99 1.64 -17.77
CA VAL A 305 -2.54 1.83 -17.97
C VAL A 305 -1.76 0.61 -17.51
N VAL A 306 -2.09 0.02 -16.36
CA VAL A 306 -1.42 -1.19 -15.87
C VAL A 306 -1.49 -2.31 -16.88
N LYS A 307 -2.66 -2.50 -17.50
CA LYS A 307 -2.90 -3.53 -18.52
C LYS A 307 -2.19 -3.20 -19.85
N ASP A 308 -2.39 -1.98 -20.36
CA ASP A 308 -1.85 -1.56 -21.66
C ASP A 308 -0.32 -1.60 -21.70
N GLU A 309 0.32 -1.23 -20.59
CA GLU A 309 1.77 -1.17 -20.46
C GLU A 309 2.40 -2.42 -19.85
N LYS A 310 1.61 -3.45 -19.56
CA LYS A 310 2.04 -4.75 -19.02
C LYS A 310 2.90 -4.58 -17.76
N LEU A 311 2.39 -3.80 -16.81
CA LEU A 311 3.17 -3.42 -15.63
C LEU A 311 3.41 -4.59 -14.66
N GLU A 312 2.60 -5.65 -14.72
CA GLU A 312 2.83 -6.87 -13.94
C GLU A 312 4.12 -7.57 -14.38
N GLU A 313 4.24 -7.83 -15.68
CA GLU A 313 5.40 -8.51 -16.28
C GLU A 313 6.67 -7.67 -16.08
N LYS A 314 6.57 -6.35 -16.27
CA LYS A 314 7.69 -5.44 -16.00
C LYS A 314 8.14 -5.48 -14.54
N ALA A 315 7.19 -5.45 -13.60
CA ALA A 315 7.51 -5.49 -12.18
C ALA A 315 8.20 -6.81 -11.78
N GLU A 316 7.77 -7.94 -12.35
CA GLU A 316 8.41 -9.24 -12.08
C GLU A 316 9.84 -9.27 -12.63
N GLU A 317 10.02 -8.97 -13.93
CA GLU A 317 11.33 -8.98 -14.58
C GLU A 317 12.31 -8.02 -13.91
N LEU A 318 11.91 -6.76 -13.76
CA LEU A 318 12.80 -5.72 -13.23
C LEU A 318 13.09 -5.90 -11.75
N GLY A 319 12.13 -6.42 -10.99
CA GLY A 319 12.33 -6.75 -9.58
C GLY A 319 13.34 -7.87 -9.37
N GLN A 320 13.32 -8.89 -10.23
CA GLN A 320 14.32 -9.97 -10.22
C GLN A 320 15.72 -9.40 -10.53
N ILE A 321 15.84 -8.58 -11.57
CA ILE A 321 17.11 -7.91 -11.92
C ILE A 321 17.64 -7.08 -10.74
N PHE A 322 16.79 -6.30 -10.08
CA PHE A 322 17.21 -5.51 -8.92
C PHE A 322 17.81 -6.38 -7.81
N ARG A 323 17.11 -7.44 -7.41
CA ARG A 323 17.58 -8.34 -6.35
C ARG A 323 18.86 -9.08 -6.73
N GLU A 324 18.95 -9.58 -7.95
CA GLU A 324 20.15 -10.26 -8.46
C GLU A 324 21.38 -9.33 -8.47
N GLU A 325 21.23 -8.10 -8.96
CA GLU A 325 22.30 -7.13 -9.03
C GLU A 325 22.75 -6.65 -7.64
N MET A 326 21.80 -6.40 -6.74
CA MET A 326 22.13 -5.98 -5.37
C MET A 326 22.74 -7.11 -4.53
N SER A 327 22.34 -8.36 -4.77
CA SER A 327 22.93 -9.53 -4.09
C SER A 327 24.39 -9.82 -4.48
N LYS A 328 24.86 -9.27 -5.60
CA LYS A 328 26.26 -9.39 -6.04
C LYS A 328 27.18 -8.36 -5.34
N VAL A 329 26.60 -7.35 -4.69
CA VAL A 329 27.38 -6.29 -4.03
C VAL A 329 28.06 -6.86 -2.80
N LYS A 330 29.40 -6.81 -2.77
CA LYS A 330 30.18 -7.21 -1.62
C LYS A 330 30.36 -6.00 -0.70
N SER A 331 29.54 -5.94 0.33
CA SER A 331 29.59 -4.89 1.34
C SER A 331 29.19 -5.45 2.69
N ASP A 332 29.94 -5.11 3.73
CA ASP A 332 29.62 -5.46 5.12
C ASP A 332 28.35 -4.72 5.62
N MET A 333 27.96 -3.65 4.95
CA MET A 333 26.74 -2.90 5.26
C MET A 333 25.46 -3.57 4.75
N ILE A 334 25.54 -4.49 3.78
CA ILE A 334 24.34 -5.20 3.29
C ILE A 334 24.17 -6.49 4.09
N GLU A 335 23.16 -6.51 4.96
CA GLU A 335 22.81 -7.72 5.71
C GLU A 335 21.92 -8.65 4.87
N LEU A 336 20.93 -8.09 4.18
CA LEU A 336 19.94 -8.85 3.43
C LEU A 336 19.32 -8.00 2.31
N VAL A 337 19.10 -8.64 1.15
CA VAL A 337 18.28 -8.11 0.05
C VAL A 337 17.05 -9.00 -0.07
N ARG A 338 15.83 -8.41 -0.05
CA ARG A 338 14.58 -9.15 -0.16
C ARG A 338 13.53 -8.36 -0.95
N GLY A 339 12.49 -9.05 -1.38
CA GLY A 339 11.35 -8.42 -2.08
C GLY A 339 10.60 -9.36 -3.01
N LYS A 340 9.57 -8.80 -3.65
CA LYS A 340 8.74 -9.48 -4.65
C LYS A 340 8.34 -8.47 -5.72
N GLY A 341 8.52 -8.80 -7.00
CA GLY A 341 8.37 -7.82 -8.07
C GLY A 341 9.24 -6.58 -7.83
N LEU A 342 8.72 -5.39 -8.05
CA LEU A 342 9.39 -4.11 -7.75
C LEU A 342 9.03 -3.54 -6.37
N LEU A 343 8.76 -4.38 -5.40
CA LEU A 343 8.70 -4.05 -3.98
C LEU A 343 9.87 -4.72 -3.28
N ASN A 344 10.96 -3.98 -3.06
CA ASN A 344 12.21 -4.52 -2.54
C ASN A 344 12.70 -3.75 -1.32
N ALA A 345 13.55 -4.39 -0.54
CA ALA A 345 14.24 -3.78 0.59
C ALA A 345 15.68 -4.30 0.71
N ILE A 346 16.53 -3.43 1.23
CA ILE A 346 17.88 -3.78 1.66
C ILE A 346 17.96 -3.48 3.15
N VAL A 347 18.34 -4.48 3.94
CA VAL A 347 18.63 -4.32 5.36
C VAL A 347 20.06 -3.85 5.49
N ILE A 348 20.27 -2.72 6.13
CA ILE A 348 21.56 -2.09 6.34
C ILE A 348 22.06 -2.41 7.73
N LYS A 349 23.23 -3.02 7.81
CA LYS A 349 23.98 -3.18 9.05
C LYS A 349 24.79 -1.91 9.30
N PRO A 350 24.62 -1.24 10.44
CA PRO A 350 25.39 -0.03 10.76
C PRO A 350 26.90 -0.31 10.77
N LYS A 351 27.68 0.60 10.18
CA LYS A 351 29.15 0.52 10.11
C LYS A 351 29.77 1.89 10.37
N ASN A 352 30.73 1.97 11.28
CA ASN A 352 31.45 3.20 11.63
C ASN A 352 30.52 4.38 11.99
N GLY A 353 29.39 4.12 12.67
CA GLY A 353 28.38 5.12 13.01
C GLY A 353 27.52 5.58 11.83
N LYS A 354 27.60 4.91 10.69
CA LYS A 354 26.78 5.13 9.50
C LYS A 354 25.67 4.10 9.42
N GLU A 355 24.47 4.53 9.08
CA GLU A 355 23.26 3.72 9.02
C GLU A 355 22.42 3.99 7.77
N ALA A 356 21.26 3.40 7.66
CA ALA A 356 20.42 3.49 6.46
C ALA A 356 20.07 4.95 6.09
N TRP A 357 19.93 5.84 7.05
CA TRP A 357 19.69 7.27 6.79
C TRP A 357 20.89 7.91 6.05
N ASP A 358 22.12 7.66 6.48
CA ASP A 358 23.31 8.17 5.80
C ASP A 358 23.41 7.67 4.36
N VAL A 359 23.09 6.37 4.15
CA VAL A 359 23.03 5.79 2.79
C VAL A 359 21.98 6.50 1.93
N CYS A 360 20.81 6.81 2.47
CA CYS A 360 19.76 7.54 1.74
C CYS A 360 20.19 8.98 1.42
N LEU A 361 20.89 9.66 2.32
CA LEU A 361 21.49 10.98 2.05
C LEU A 361 22.52 10.90 0.91
N LYS A 362 23.36 9.87 0.93
CA LYS A 362 24.35 9.65 -0.15
C LYS A 362 23.70 9.33 -1.49
N MET A 363 22.68 8.48 -1.50
CA MET A 363 21.88 8.22 -2.72
C MET A 363 21.26 9.51 -3.26
N LYS A 364 20.70 10.37 -2.40
CA LYS A 364 20.18 11.69 -2.80
C LYS A 364 21.25 12.55 -3.48
N GLU A 365 22.48 12.59 -2.94
CA GLU A 365 23.59 13.30 -3.58
C GLU A 365 23.88 12.77 -5.00
N LEU A 366 23.78 11.46 -5.20
CA LEU A 366 24.04 10.78 -6.47
C LEU A 366 22.83 10.82 -7.43
N GLY A 367 21.64 11.21 -6.97
CA GLY A 367 20.45 11.34 -7.82
C GLY A 367 19.44 10.20 -7.70
N VAL A 368 19.40 9.49 -6.57
CA VAL A 368 18.37 8.48 -6.26
C VAL A 368 17.70 8.84 -4.95
N LEU A 369 16.36 8.82 -4.91
CA LEU A 369 15.57 9.04 -3.70
C LEU A 369 14.95 7.75 -3.22
N ALA A 370 15.33 7.34 -2.02
CA ALA A 370 14.71 6.26 -1.25
C ALA A 370 14.70 6.68 0.23
N LYS A 371 13.91 6.01 1.05
CA LYS A 371 13.79 6.37 2.47
C LYS A 371 13.88 5.12 3.36
N PRO A 372 14.59 5.20 4.49
CA PRO A 372 14.61 4.10 5.43
C PRO A 372 13.28 3.99 6.20
N THR A 373 12.99 2.78 6.64
CA THR A 373 11.97 2.47 7.65
C THR A 373 12.62 1.69 8.79
N HIS A 374 12.12 1.84 10.01
CA HIS A 374 12.66 1.16 11.20
C HIS A 374 14.20 1.23 11.33
N GLN A 375 14.78 2.40 11.03
CA GLN A 375 16.20 2.75 11.14
C GLN A 375 17.16 2.00 10.21
N HIS A 376 16.94 0.72 9.92
CA HIS A 376 17.91 -0.13 9.25
C HIS A 376 17.48 -0.63 7.87
N ILE A 377 16.24 -0.43 7.45
CA ILE A 377 15.69 -1.02 6.23
C ILE A 377 15.43 0.09 5.22
N ILE A 378 16.08 0.05 4.06
CA ILE A 378 15.78 0.95 2.95
C ILE A 378 14.84 0.23 1.99
N ARG A 379 13.69 0.85 1.69
CA ARG A 379 12.74 0.33 0.71
C ARG A 379 13.03 0.89 -0.66
N PHE A 380 12.93 0.02 -1.68
CA PHE A 380 13.13 0.34 -3.08
C PHE A 380 11.91 -0.09 -3.89
N ALA A 381 11.08 0.86 -4.24
CA ALA A 381 9.84 0.66 -4.98
C ALA A 381 9.67 1.75 -6.07
N PRO A 382 10.47 1.69 -7.17
CA PRO A 382 10.36 2.68 -8.24
C PRO A 382 9.01 2.57 -8.95
N PRO A 383 8.55 3.61 -9.69
CA PRO A 383 7.44 3.48 -10.61
C PRO A 383 7.65 2.31 -11.59
N LEU A 384 6.59 1.53 -11.84
CA LEU A 384 6.67 0.32 -12.68
C LEU A 384 6.93 0.62 -14.16
N VAL A 385 6.79 1.87 -14.56
CA VAL A 385 7.12 2.34 -15.91
C VAL A 385 8.62 2.53 -16.13
N ILE A 386 9.45 2.39 -15.09
CA ILE A 386 10.91 2.46 -15.19
C ILE A 386 11.40 1.47 -16.26
N THR A 387 12.35 1.90 -17.11
CA THR A 387 12.96 1.00 -18.10
C THR A 387 14.08 0.19 -17.46
N LYS A 388 14.45 -0.94 -18.08
CA LYS A 388 15.59 -1.76 -17.66
C LYS A 388 16.89 -0.96 -17.61
N GLN A 389 17.13 -0.10 -18.61
CA GLN A 389 18.31 0.74 -18.63
C GLN A 389 18.33 1.74 -17.48
N GLN A 390 17.21 2.41 -17.22
CA GLN A 390 17.05 3.33 -16.09
C GLN A 390 17.24 2.62 -14.74
N LEU A 391 16.70 1.41 -14.61
CA LEU A 391 16.87 0.60 -13.40
C LEU A 391 18.34 0.26 -13.17
N LEU A 392 19.06 -0.19 -14.19
CA LEU A 392 20.49 -0.53 -14.09
C LEU A 392 21.33 0.71 -13.75
N GLU A 393 21.04 1.86 -14.35
CA GLU A 393 21.69 3.14 -14.02
C GLU A 393 21.49 3.48 -12.54
N ALA A 394 20.26 3.40 -12.05
CA ALA A 394 19.95 3.66 -10.65
C ALA A 394 20.63 2.66 -9.70
N ILE A 395 20.68 1.38 -10.06
CA ILE A 395 21.38 0.34 -9.28
C ILE A 395 22.85 0.69 -9.10
N GLU A 396 23.53 1.16 -10.15
CA GLU A 396 24.93 1.57 -10.04
C GLU A 396 25.12 2.76 -9.07
N LEU A 397 24.19 3.72 -9.07
CA LEU A 397 24.22 4.83 -8.12
C LEU A 397 23.97 4.35 -6.68
N ILE A 398 23.05 3.40 -6.49
CA ILE A 398 22.77 2.77 -5.18
C ILE A 398 24.02 2.03 -4.67
N LYS A 399 24.67 1.23 -5.54
CA LYS A 399 25.93 0.55 -5.22
C LYS A 399 27.00 1.53 -4.79
N GLN A 400 27.21 2.61 -5.57
CA GLN A 400 28.17 3.66 -5.23
C GLN A 400 27.90 4.30 -3.87
N ALA A 401 26.62 4.57 -3.57
CA ALA A 401 26.23 5.13 -2.27
C ALA A 401 26.60 4.21 -1.10
N ILE A 402 26.27 2.92 -1.19
CA ILE A 402 26.58 1.94 -0.14
C ILE A 402 28.09 1.75 0.02
N LEU A 403 28.82 1.54 -1.10
CA LEU A 403 30.26 1.28 -1.09
C LEU A 403 31.07 2.51 -0.66
N SER A 404 30.53 3.70 -0.67
CA SER A 404 31.23 4.91 -0.20
C SER A 404 31.47 4.92 1.31
N PHE A 405 30.89 4.00 2.06
CA PHE A 405 31.03 3.85 3.51
C PHE A 405 31.86 2.62 3.91
N GLU A 406 32.47 1.90 2.95
CA GLU A 406 33.34 0.73 3.19
C GLU A 406 34.76 1.04 3.72
#